data_3d8cd2b69bb1b3458ddea69f8d7dd8cc
#
_entry.id   3d8cd2b69bb1b3458ddea69f8d7dd8cc
#
_cell.length_a   1.000
_cell.length_b   1.000
_cell.length_c   1.000
_cell.angle_alpha   90.00
_cell.angle_beta   90.00
_cell.angle_gamma   90.00
#
_symmetry.space_group_name_H-M   'P 1'
#
loop_
_entity.id
_entity.type
_entity.pdbx_description
1 polymer ?
#
loop_
_entity_poly.entity_id
_entity_poly.type
_entity_poly.pdbx_seq_one_letter_code
_entity_poly.pdbx_strand_id
1 'polypeptide(L)'
;NVYYAKYTSDINNVKSAISEVVQSMLTSLEIEKKDLDVRIREVEREIQTLPEKELQMVAIERNYRIDDNYYTFFLQKRAEAEIQKAGNTPDSEIMDRARTTRSMNSKEKRKNTMTYLAIGLLIPLLILILSELLNNKIRSPKEAERLSTFDLLGALRHVKSQNPTFARKKPRSTYAEMLRNIRMRIEFKVLRKTNISITVTSSQSGDGKTFISTNLAALYSMTGHPTVIIDMDIRKPNVHDKLGLEASIGVTNYLIGDCTLDEIILHNEELGFDVIPAGTI
;
A
#
# COMPACT_ATOMS: atom_id res chain seq x y z
N ASN A 1 40.44 33.63 -24.79
CA ASN A 1 40.58 32.17 -24.68
C ASN A 1 39.18 31.55 -24.39
N VAL A 2 38.51 31.16 -25.47
CA VAL A 2 37.09 30.72 -25.47
C VAL A 2 36.87 29.55 -24.54
N TYR A 3 37.85 28.69 -24.34
CA TYR A 3 37.78 27.54 -23.46
C TYR A 3 37.73 27.92 -21.98
N TYR A 4 38.45 28.96 -21.57
CA TYR A 4 38.46 29.41 -20.18
C TYR A 4 37.12 30.02 -19.76
N ALA A 5 36.49 30.77 -20.65
CA ALA A 5 35.15 31.32 -20.40
C ALA A 5 34.09 30.23 -20.29
N LYS A 6 34.19 29.15 -21.09
CA LYS A 6 33.27 28.01 -21.04
C LYS A 6 33.40 27.26 -19.72
N TYR A 7 34.62 26.90 -19.30
CA TYR A 7 34.81 26.19 -18.02
C TYR A 7 34.42 27.03 -16.80
N THR A 8 34.64 28.36 -16.85
CA THR A 8 34.19 29.26 -15.78
C THR A 8 32.66 29.34 -15.71
N SER A 9 32.00 29.35 -16.86
CA SER A 9 30.52 29.28 -16.92
C SER A 9 29.98 27.94 -16.37
N ASP A 10 30.60 26.83 -16.77
CA ASP A 10 30.18 25.49 -16.30
C ASP A 10 30.40 25.33 -14.78
N ILE A 11 31.53 25.84 -14.25
CA ILE A 11 31.78 25.86 -12.81
C ILE A 11 30.75 26.71 -12.07
N ASN A 12 30.40 27.89 -12.59
CA ASN A 12 29.38 28.72 -11.97
C ASN A 12 27.99 28.09 -12.00
N ASN A 13 27.65 27.41 -13.08
CA ASN A 13 26.38 26.67 -13.20
C ASN A 13 26.30 25.50 -12.19
N VAL A 14 27.39 24.74 -12.05
CA VAL A 14 27.47 23.67 -11.05
C VAL A 14 27.42 24.22 -9.62
N LYS A 15 28.11 25.33 -9.35
CA LYS A 15 28.08 26.00 -8.05
C LYS A 15 26.69 26.51 -7.69
N SER A 16 25.95 27.10 -8.64
CA SER A 16 24.59 27.57 -8.42
C SER A 16 23.64 26.40 -8.19
N ALA A 17 23.77 25.31 -8.95
CA ALA A 17 22.96 24.09 -8.75
C ALA A 17 23.22 23.46 -7.39
N ILE A 18 24.47 23.37 -6.93
CA ILE A 18 24.78 22.87 -5.58
C ILE A 18 24.17 23.77 -4.50
N SER A 19 24.28 25.11 -4.67
CA SER A 19 23.71 26.07 -3.73
C SER A 19 22.19 25.90 -3.62
N GLU A 20 21.50 25.70 -4.73
CA GLU A 20 20.04 25.49 -4.76
C GLU A 20 19.63 24.18 -4.07
N VAL A 21 20.37 23.10 -4.32
CA VAL A 21 20.14 21.81 -3.64
C VAL A 21 20.36 21.91 -2.14
N VAL A 22 21.43 22.57 -1.71
CA VAL A 22 21.73 22.79 -0.28
C VAL A 22 20.64 23.65 0.37
N GLN A 23 20.18 24.71 -0.30
CA GLN A 23 19.12 25.57 0.19
C GLN A 23 17.79 24.82 0.34
N SER A 24 17.45 24.00 -0.64
CA SER A 24 16.28 23.12 -0.61
C SER A 24 16.34 22.10 0.53
N MET A 25 17.51 21.51 0.76
CA MET A 25 17.76 20.58 1.85
C MET A 25 17.64 21.26 3.22
N LEU A 26 18.18 22.46 3.38
CA LEU A 26 18.05 23.26 4.60
C LEU A 26 16.57 23.57 4.90
N THR A 27 15.83 24.00 3.87
CA THR A 27 14.39 24.29 4.03
C THR A 27 13.59 23.05 4.42
N SER A 28 13.91 21.89 3.84
CA SER A 28 13.29 20.61 4.21
C SER A 28 13.57 20.23 5.67
N LEU A 29 14.82 20.37 6.11
CA LEU A 29 15.22 20.11 7.50
C LEU A 29 14.59 21.07 8.49
N GLU A 30 14.40 22.34 8.12
CA GLU A 30 13.69 23.32 8.96
C GLU A 30 12.21 22.98 9.11
N ILE A 31 11.55 22.47 8.05
CA ILE A 31 10.17 22.01 8.09
C ILE A 31 10.06 20.78 8.99
N GLU A 32 10.95 19.80 8.84
CA GLU A 32 10.96 18.58 9.64
C GLU A 32 11.23 18.89 11.14
N LYS A 33 12.17 19.79 11.42
CA LYS A 33 12.42 20.27 12.79
C LYS A 33 11.17 20.90 13.39
N LYS A 34 10.47 21.75 12.61
CA LYS A 34 9.25 22.41 13.09
C LYS A 34 8.12 21.42 13.36
N ASP A 35 7.98 20.37 12.52
CA ASP A 35 7.01 19.29 12.76
C ASP A 35 7.34 18.52 14.04
N LEU A 36 8.63 18.18 14.25
CA LEU A 36 9.10 17.54 15.47
C LEU A 36 8.82 18.40 16.72
N ASP A 37 9.07 19.70 16.66
CA ASP A 37 8.80 20.62 17.78
C ASP A 37 7.29 20.73 18.09
N VAL A 38 6.43 20.57 17.09
CA VAL A 38 4.97 20.52 17.30
C VAL A 38 4.58 19.22 17.99
N ARG A 39 5.09 18.08 17.54
CA ARG A 39 4.81 16.76 18.15
C ARG A 39 5.31 16.67 19.58
N ILE A 40 6.50 17.20 19.86
CA ILE A 40 7.02 17.27 21.22
C ILE A 40 6.06 18.03 22.14
N ARG A 41 5.58 19.21 21.71
CA ARG A 41 4.63 20.01 22.50
C ARG A 41 3.28 19.32 22.68
N GLU A 42 2.85 18.52 21.72
CA GLU A 42 1.62 17.74 21.81
C GLU A 42 1.74 16.62 22.84
N VAL A 43 2.84 15.87 22.82
CA VAL A 43 3.17 14.84 23.82
C VAL A 43 3.35 15.43 25.20
N GLU A 44 4.02 16.57 25.35
CA GLU A 44 4.17 17.28 26.62
C GLU A 44 2.82 17.68 27.21
N ARG A 45 1.86 18.14 26.39
CA ARG A 45 0.50 18.44 26.84
C ARG A 45 -0.24 17.17 27.27
N GLU A 46 -0.11 16.07 26.54
CA GLU A 46 -0.69 14.80 26.98
C GLU A 46 -0.13 14.35 28.31
N ILE A 47 1.18 14.47 28.53
CA ILE A 47 1.82 14.15 29.81
C ILE A 47 1.30 15.05 30.95
N GLN A 48 1.07 16.34 30.71
CA GLN A 48 0.52 17.24 31.70
C GLN A 48 -0.94 16.93 32.09
N THR A 49 -1.71 16.31 31.19
CA THR A 49 -3.11 15.90 31.46
C THR A 49 -3.23 14.51 32.11
N LEU A 50 -2.13 13.76 32.20
CA LEU A 50 -2.11 12.42 32.82
C LEU A 50 -2.59 12.44 34.28
N PRO A 51 -2.15 13.37 35.17
CA PRO A 51 -2.65 13.42 36.55
C PRO A 51 -4.15 13.70 36.66
N GLU A 52 -4.71 14.51 35.76
CA GLU A 52 -6.15 14.75 35.73
C GLU A 52 -6.93 13.50 35.29
N LYS A 53 -6.41 12.76 34.32
CA LYS A 53 -7.01 11.50 33.86
C LYS A 53 -6.94 10.42 34.92
N GLU A 54 -5.86 10.35 35.68
CA GLU A 54 -5.74 9.44 36.83
C GLU A 54 -6.75 9.76 37.94
N LEU A 55 -6.93 11.02 38.28
CA LEU A 55 -7.95 11.47 39.24
C LEU A 55 -9.37 11.16 38.77
N GLN A 56 -9.63 11.35 37.46
CA GLN A 56 -10.91 10.97 36.86
C GLN A 56 -11.12 9.45 36.89
N MET A 57 -10.08 8.65 36.65
CA MET A 57 -10.14 7.19 36.72
C MET A 57 -10.46 6.71 38.13
N VAL A 58 -9.84 7.29 39.15
CA VAL A 58 -10.13 7.00 40.59
C VAL A 58 -11.57 7.38 40.93
N ALA A 59 -12.06 8.51 40.43
CA ALA A 59 -13.45 8.92 40.61
C ALA A 59 -14.44 7.95 39.92
N ILE A 60 -14.14 7.51 38.72
CA ILE A 60 -14.95 6.52 37.98
C ILE A 60 -14.92 5.18 38.71
N GLU A 61 -13.78 4.71 39.16
CA GLU A 61 -13.65 3.45 39.90
C GLU A 61 -14.42 3.48 41.22
N ARG A 62 -14.40 4.63 41.92
CA ARG A 62 -15.21 4.83 43.13
C ARG A 62 -16.69 4.77 42.83
N ASN A 63 -17.15 5.46 41.79
CA ASN A 63 -18.56 5.43 41.37
C ASN A 63 -18.98 4.03 40.93
N TYR A 64 -18.14 3.35 40.17
CA TYR A 64 -18.37 1.96 39.77
C TYR A 64 -18.55 1.04 40.99
N ARG A 65 -17.71 1.15 42.01
CA ARG A 65 -17.85 0.38 43.25
C ARG A 65 -19.15 0.70 44.00
N ILE A 66 -19.58 1.94 43.97
CA ILE A 66 -20.84 2.36 44.59
C ILE A 66 -22.02 1.75 43.79
N ASP A 67 -21.99 1.83 42.47
CA ASP A 67 -23.04 1.29 41.60
C ASP A 67 -23.10 -0.24 41.70
N ASP A 68 -21.95 -0.92 41.79
CA ASP A 68 -21.87 -2.38 41.95
C ASP A 68 -22.49 -2.82 43.28
N ASN A 69 -22.22 -2.07 44.36
CA ASN A 69 -22.86 -2.30 45.66
C ASN A 69 -24.37 -2.09 45.62
N TYR A 70 -24.84 -1.03 44.91
CA TYR A 70 -26.29 -0.85 44.73
C TYR A 70 -26.91 -1.93 43.88
N TYR A 71 -26.22 -2.32 42.83
CA TYR A 71 -26.69 -3.39 41.94
C TYR A 71 -26.84 -4.71 42.71
N THR A 72 -25.85 -5.10 43.45
CA THR A 72 -25.91 -6.32 44.27
C THR A 72 -26.98 -6.23 45.35
N PHE A 73 -27.13 -5.06 46.02
CA PHE A 73 -28.22 -4.83 46.98
C PHE A 73 -29.61 -4.95 46.29
N PHE A 74 -29.81 -4.37 45.16
CA PHE A 74 -31.06 -4.48 44.43
C PHE A 74 -31.36 -5.90 43.95
N LEU A 75 -30.31 -6.62 43.49
CA LEU A 75 -30.49 -8.05 43.17
C LEU A 75 -30.92 -8.87 44.37
N GLN A 76 -30.31 -8.62 45.53
CA GLN A 76 -30.73 -9.29 46.77
C GLN A 76 -32.16 -8.92 47.14
N LYS A 77 -32.55 -7.67 47.07
CA LYS A 77 -33.92 -7.22 47.35
C LYS A 77 -34.92 -7.76 46.34
N ARG A 78 -34.54 -7.88 45.10
CA ARG A 78 -35.37 -8.53 44.08
C ARG A 78 -35.54 -10.02 44.38
N ALA A 79 -34.48 -10.74 44.75
CA ALA A 79 -34.57 -12.15 45.11
C ALA A 79 -35.45 -12.34 46.35
N GLU A 80 -35.32 -11.49 47.41
CA GLU A 80 -36.21 -11.53 48.57
C GLU A 80 -37.66 -11.28 48.18
N ALA A 81 -37.92 -10.30 47.31
CA ALA A 81 -39.27 -10.01 46.83
C ALA A 81 -39.86 -11.16 45.95
N GLU A 82 -39.04 -11.82 45.13
CA GLU A 82 -39.43 -12.99 44.34
C GLU A 82 -39.76 -14.20 45.24
N ILE A 83 -38.96 -14.39 46.32
CA ILE A 83 -39.23 -15.44 47.33
C ILE A 83 -40.54 -15.13 48.06
N GLN A 84 -40.77 -13.88 48.51
CA GLN A 84 -42.02 -13.49 49.14
C GLN A 84 -43.22 -13.66 48.20
N LYS A 85 -43.03 -13.31 46.90
CA LYS A 85 -44.08 -13.50 45.88
C LYS A 85 -44.38 -14.99 45.65
N ALA A 86 -43.33 -15.84 45.64
CA ALA A 86 -43.47 -17.29 45.50
C ALA A 86 -44.14 -17.95 46.73
N GLY A 87 -43.85 -17.38 47.95
CA GLY A 87 -44.52 -17.83 49.18
C GLY A 87 -45.98 -17.40 49.33
N ASN A 88 -46.37 -16.38 48.58
CA ASN A 88 -47.73 -15.86 48.56
C ASN A 88 -48.50 -16.45 47.37
N THR A 89 -48.55 -17.75 47.26
CA THR A 89 -49.39 -18.42 46.27
C THR A 89 -50.85 -18.08 46.55
N PRO A 90 -51.54 -17.33 45.71
CA PRO A 90 -52.96 -17.14 45.87
C PRO A 90 -53.66 -18.49 45.68
N ASP A 91 -54.56 -18.83 46.61
CA ASP A 91 -55.42 -20.06 46.59
C ASP A 91 -56.37 -20.11 45.38
N SER A 92 -56.19 -19.22 44.43
CA SER A 92 -56.97 -19.17 43.20
C SER A 92 -56.07 -19.23 41.99
N GLU A 93 -55.98 -20.35 41.38
CA GLU A 93 -55.43 -20.57 40.05
C GLU A 93 -56.34 -19.88 39.02
N ILE A 94 -55.86 -18.76 38.47
CA ILE A 94 -56.58 -18.12 37.36
C ILE A 94 -56.41 -19.04 36.15
N MET A 95 -57.40 -19.86 35.89
CA MET A 95 -57.53 -20.61 34.64
C MET A 95 -57.35 -19.57 33.49
N ASP A 96 -56.42 -19.87 32.65
CA ASP A 96 -56.01 -19.07 31.51
C ASP A 96 -57.22 -18.54 30.74
N ARG A 97 -57.41 -17.23 30.76
CA ARG A 97 -58.48 -16.62 29.97
C ARG A 97 -58.20 -16.95 28.51
N ALA A 98 -59.13 -17.64 27.87
CA ALA A 98 -59.07 -17.94 26.47
C ALA A 98 -58.70 -16.66 25.68
N ARG A 99 -57.45 -16.50 25.37
CA ARG A 99 -57.00 -15.49 24.45
C ARG A 99 -57.42 -15.92 23.07
N THR A 100 -58.34 -15.19 22.49
CA THR A 100 -58.56 -15.29 21.04
C THR A 100 -57.23 -14.96 20.38
N THR A 101 -56.48 -15.99 20.03
CA THR A 101 -55.35 -15.84 19.14
C THR A 101 -55.93 -15.25 17.86
N ARG A 102 -55.73 -13.97 17.68
CA ARG A 102 -56.06 -13.30 16.41
C ARG A 102 -55.31 -14.07 15.34
N SER A 103 -56.01 -15.00 14.70
CA SER A 103 -55.48 -15.67 13.53
C SER A 103 -55.11 -14.55 12.55
N MET A 104 -53.83 -14.28 12.39
CA MET A 104 -53.38 -13.32 11.39
C MET A 104 -53.99 -13.72 10.05
N ASN A 105 -54.83 -12.86 9.52
CA ASN A 105 -55.44 -13.04 8.21
C ASN A 105 -54.38 -13.47 7.21
N SER A 106 -54.67 -14.46 6.39
CA SER A 106 -53.71 -14.98 5.38
C SER A 106 -53.16 -13.87 4.48
N LYS A 107 -53.91 -12.77 4.29
CA LYS A 107 -53.49 -11.57 3.58
C LYS A 107 -52.38 -10.79 4.33
N GLU A 108 -52.47 -10.69 5.67
CA GLU A 108 -51.44 -10.03 6.48
C GLU A 108 -50.14 -10.87 6.55
N LYS A 109 -50.28 -12.18 6.69
CA LYS A 109 -49.13 -13.12 6.63
C LYS A 109 -48.41 -12.99 5.29
N ARG A 110 -49.16 -12.98 4.19
CA ARG A 110 -48.58 -12.83 2.84
C ARG A 110 -47.89 -11.46 2.64
N LYS A 111 -48.52 -10.39 3.14
CA LYS A 111 -47.92 -9.04 3.09
C LYS A 111 -46.61 -8.96 3.88
N ASN A 112 -46.64 -9.49 5.12
CA ASN A 112 -45.43 -9.52 5.96
C ASN A 112 -44.32 -10.36 5.34
N THR A 113 -44.65 -11.56 4.79
CA THR A 113 -43.69 -12.42 4.12
C THR A 113 -43.08 -11.74 2.91
N MET A 114 -43.89 -11.04 2.09
CA MET A 114 -43.39 -10.26 0.94
C MET A 114 -42.49 -9.10 1.39
N THR A 115 -42.83 -8.43 2.49
CA THR A 115 -42.03 -7.35 3.05
C THR A 115 -40.65 -7.87 3.54
N TYR A 116 -40.65 -8.99 4.27
CA TYR A 116 -39.39 -9.61 4.74
C TYR A 116 -38.55 -10.13 3.58
N LEU A 117 -39.18 -10.67 2.53
CA LEU A 117 -38.47 -11.10 1.31
C LEU A 117 -37.84 -9.89 0.58
N ALA A 118 -38.60 -8.80 0.47
CA ALA A 118 -38.11 -7.57 -0.15
C ALA A 118 -36.91 -6.99 0.64
N ILE A 119 -37.02 -6.91 1.96
CA ILE A 119 -35.94 -6.42 2.83
C ILE A 119 -34.74 -7.37 2.75
N GLY A 120 -34.98 -8.69 2.79
CA GLY A 120 -33.94 -9.70 2.68
C GLY A 120 -33.17 -9.67 1.37
N LEU A 121 -33.82 -9.23 0.27
CA LEU A 121 -33.17 -9.04 -1.03
C LEU A 121 -32.49 -7.66 -1.13
N LEU A 122 -33.07 -6.65 -0.55
CA LEU A 122 -32.60 -5.26 -0.66
C LEU A 122 -31.32 -5.02 0.14
N ILE A 123 -31.17 -5.65 1.30
CA ILE A 123 -29.97 -5.52 2.14
C ILE A 123 -28.71 -6.06 1.43
N PRO A 124 -28.67 -7.29 0.90
CA PRO A 124 -27.51 -7.78 0.15
C PRO A 124 -27.21 -6.94 -1.09
N LEU A 125 -28.24 -6.48 -1.80
CA LEU A 125 -28.07 -5.63 -2.97
C LEU A 125 -27.43 -4.28 -2.58
N LEU A 126 -27.88 -3.68 -1.49
CA LEU A 126 -27.29 -2.44 -0.95
C LEU A 126 -25.83 -2.63 -0.56
N ILE A 127 -25.49 -3.75 0.10
CA ILE A 127 -24.12 -4.09 0.47
C ILE A 127 -23.25 -4.25 -0.77
N LEU A 128 -23.74 -4.91 -1.82
CA LEU A 128 -23.00 -5.04 -3.09
C LEU A 128 -22.76 -3.71 -3.76
N ILE A 129 -23.78 -2.84 -3.83
CA ILE A 129 -23.63 -1.48 -4.41
C ILE A 129 -22.63 -0.67 -3.58
N LEU A 130 -22.76 -0.70 -2.26
CA LEU A 130 -21.86 0.03 -1.37
C LEU A 130 -20.43 -0.48 -1.46
N SER A 131 -20.23 -1.80 -1.53
CA SER A 131 -18.91 -2.40 -1.73
C SER A 131 -18.28 -2.04 -3.06
N GLU A 132 -19.08 -1.85 -4.11
CA GLU A 132 -18.61 -1.43 -5.42
C GLU A 132 -18.26 0.08 -5.43
N LEU A 133 -19.08 0.92 -4.80
CA LEU A 133 -18.81 2.35 -4.67
C LEU A 133 -17.57 2.66 -3.83
N LEU A 134 -17.31 1.85 -2.80
CA LEU A 134 -16.13 1.99 -1.92
C LEU A 134 -14.87 1.31 -2.49
N ASN A 135 -15.02 0.60 -3.60
CA ASN A 135 -13.90 -0.15 -4.17
C ASN A 135 -13.03 0.72 -5.09
N ASN A 136 -11.95 1.24 -4.53
CA ASN A 136 -10.96 2.06 -5.26
C ASN A 136 -9.89 1.24 -5.99
N LYS A 137 -10.11 -0.07 -6.20
CA LYS A 137 -9.12 -0.94 -6.86
C LYS A 137 -9.39 -1.02 -8.35
N ILE A 138 -8.37 -0.82 -9.15
CA ILE A 138 -8.41 -1.04 -10.60
C ILE A 138 -8.56 -2.53 -10.88
N ARG A 139 -9.64 -2.94 -11.55
CA ARG A 139 -9.97 -4.34 -11.85
C ARG A 139 -9.68 -4.75 -13.29
N SER A 140 -9.58 -3.80 -14.17
CA SER A 140 -9.38 -4.10 -15.59
C SER A 140 -8.40 -3.15 -16.26
N PRO A 141 -7.67 -3.61 -17.31
CA PRO A 141 -6.81 -2.74 -18.09
C PRO A 141 -7.54 -1.55 -18.74
N LYS A 142 -8.80 -1.75 -19.15
CA LYS A 142 -9.63 -0.67 -19.73
C LYS A 142 -9.96 0.41 -18.70
N GLU A 143 -10.15 0.05 -17.46
CA GLU A 143 -10.39 0.99 -16.37
C GLU A 143 -9.12 1.80 -16.08
N ALA A 144 -7.95 1.14 -16.03
CA ALA A 144 -6.66 1.81 -15.90
C ALA A 144 -6.42 2.82 -17.03
N GLU A 145 -6.73 2.46 -18.28
CA GLU A 145 -6.60 3.32 -19.45
C GLU A 145 -7.53 4.55 -19.36
N ARG A 146 -8.73 4.39 -18.83
CA ARG A 146 -9.68 5.51 -18.65
C ARG A 146 -9.29 6.46 -17.53
N LEU A 147 -8.65 5.96 -16.48
CA LEU A 147 -8.24 6.73 -15.30
C LEU A 147 -6.86 7.37 -15.47
N SER A 148 -6.04 6.88 -16.38
CA SER A 148 -4.69 7.36 -16.62
C SER A 148 -4.65 8.34 -17.77
N THR A 149 -3.83 9.37 -17.64
CA THR A 149 -3.43 10.27 -18.73
C THR A 149 -2.31 9.69 -19.58
N PHE A 150 -1.71 8.57 -19.16
CA PHE A 150 -0.63 7.89 -19.86
C PHE A 150 -1.15 6.72 -20.68
N ASP A 151 -0.47 6.45 -21.79
CA ASP A 151 -0.81 5.32 -22.63
C ASP A 151 -0.56 3.98 -21.91
N LEU A 152 -1.52 3.10 -21.93
CA LEU A 152 -1.37 1.75 -21.42
C LEU A 152 -0.52 0.91 -22.38
N LEU A 153 0.72 0.61 -22.01
CA LEU A 153 1.61 -0.25 -22.79
C LEU A 153 1.19 -1.72 -22.78
N GLY A 154 0.57 -2.16 -21.69
CA GLY A 154 0.09 -3.52 -21.54
C GLY A 154 -0.26 -3.86 -20.11
N ALA A 155 -0.82 -5.05 -19.94
CA ALA A 155 -1.09 -5.64 -18.64
C ALA A 155 -0.30 -6.93 -18.51
N LEU A 156 0.32 -7.15 -17.36
CA LEU A 156 1.07 -8.35 -17.05
C LEU A 156 0.31 -9.21 -16.05
N ARG A 157 0.22 -10.49 -16.32
CA ARG A 157 -0.35 -11.42 -15.35
C ARG A 157 0.63 -11.66 -14.21
N HIS A 158 0.13 -11.70 -12.99
CA HIS A 158 0.96 -12.04 -11.83
C HIS A 158 1.56 -13.45 -11.98
N VAL A 159 2.87 -13.55 -11.76
CA VAL A 159 3.62 -14.81 -11.79
C VAL A 159 4.18 -15.07 -10.40
N LYS A 160 3.91 -16.25 -9.84
CA LYS A 160 4.44 -16.68 -8.54
C LYS A 160 5.93 -17.12 -8.60
N SER A 161 6.68 -16.65 -9.59
CA SER A 161 8.09 -16.99 -9.74
C SER A 161 8.97 -15.93 -9.11
N GLN A 162 9.96 -16.34 -8.34
CA GLN A 162 11.00 -15.47 -7.82
C GLN A 162 12.20 -15.32 -8.77
N ASN A 163 12.18 -16.02 -9.92
CA ASN A 163 13.27 -15.96 -10.89
C ASN A 163 13.28 -14.62 -11.63
N PRO A 164 14.31 -13.79 -11.48
CA PRO A 164 14.37 -12.46 -12.07
C PRO A 164 14.42 -12.46 -13.60
N THR A 165 14.87 -13.57 -14.22
CA THR A 165 14.91 -13.73 -15.69
C THR A 165 13.92 -14.78 -16.18
N PHE A 166 12.72 -14.79 -15.59
CA PHE A 166 11.66 -15.77 -15.89
C PHE A 166 11.31 -15.87 -17.38
N ALA A 167 11.24 -14.74 -18.07
CA ALA A 167 10.91 -14.69 -19.49
C ALA A 167 11.98 -15.36 -20.37
N ARG A 168 13.26 -15.29 -19.98
CA ARG A 168 14.38 -15.98 -20.65
C ARG A 168 14.32 -17.48 -20.40
N LYS A 169 14.11 -17.90 -19.14
CA LYS A 169 14.04 -19.32 -18.77
C LYS A 169 12.77 -20.02 -19.27
N LYS A 170 11.67 -19.30 -19.42
CA LYS A 170 10.39 -19.82 -19.95
C LYS A 170 9.88 -18.98 -21.11
N PRO A 171 10.54 -18.99 -22.26
CA PRO A 171 10.25 -18.08 -23.38
C PRO A 171 8.87 -18.31 -24.03
N ARG A 172 8.28 -19.49 -23.85
CA ARG A 172 6.94 -19.83 -24.38
C ARG A 172 5.81 -19.57 -23.36
N SER A 173 6.10 -18.94 -22.23
CA SER A 173 5.08 -18.62 -21.23
C SER A 173 4.21 -17.44 -21.69
N THR A 174 2.95 -17.45 -21.25
CA THR A 174 2.02 -16.31 -21.49
C THR A 174 2.60 -14.98 -20.98
N TYR A 175 3.33 -15.01 -19.87
CA TYR A 175 4.00 -13.83 -19.34
C TYR A 175 5.08 -13.30 -20.30
N ALA A 176 5.92 -14.18 -20.84
CA ALA A 176 6.96 -13.78 -21.80
C ALA A 176 6.32 -13.17 -23.08
N GLU A 177 5.21 -13.71 -23.54
CA GLU A 177 4.46 -13.14 -24.68
C GLU A 177 3.88 -11.75 -24.36
N MET A 178 3.27 -11.59 -23.20
CA MET A 178 2.76 -10.29 -22.76
C MET A 178 3.90 -9.25 -22.69
N LEU A 179 5.05 -9.64 -22.20
CA LEU A 179 6.21 -8.74 -22.07
C LEU A 179 6.84 -8.43 -23.43
N ARG A 180 6.85 -9.38 -24.40
CA ARG A 180 7.24 -9.11 -25.81
C ARG A 180 6.31 -8.08 -26.45
N ASN A 181 5.02 -8.18 -26.21
CA ASN A 181 4.06 -7.19 -26.69
C ASN A 181 4.32 -5.79 -26.10
N ILE A 182 4.67 -5.70 -24.83
CA ILE A 182 5.07 -4.42 -24.21
C ILE A 182 6.35 -3.91 -24.86
N ARG A 183 7.37 -4.75 -25.03
CA ARG A 183 8.61 -4.37 -25.72
C ARG A 183 8.34 -3.83 -27.11
N MET A 184 7.56 -4.53 -27.92
CA MET A 184 7.19 -4.07 -29.25
C MET A 184 6.49 -2.72 -29.25
N ARG A 185 5.58 -2.48 -28.30
CA ARG A 185 4.90 -1.19 -28.15
C ARG A 185 5.87 -0.07 -27.77
N ILE A 186 6.85 -0.35 -26.92
CA ILE A 186 7.93 0.59 -26.59
C ILE A 186 8.72 0.90 -27.87
N GLU A 187 9.17 -0.09 -28.61
CA GLU A 187 9.93 0.05 -29.84
C GLU A 187 9.16 0.90 -30.88
N PHE A 188 7.86 0.66 -31.04
CA PHE A 188 7.02 1.47 -31.91
C PHE A 188 6.94 2.94 -31.51
N LYS A 189 6.91 3.24 -30.20
CA LYS A 189 6.89 4.61 -29.69
C LYS A 189 8.22 5.34 -29.89
N VAL A 190 9.31 4.60 -29.91
CA VAL A 190 10.69 5.14 -29.98
C VAL A 190 11.29 4.99 -31.39
N LEU A 191 10.44 4.68 -32.39
CA LEU A 191 10.86 4.54 -33.79
C LEU A 191 11.87 5.59 -34.20
N ARG A 192 13.08 5.14 -34.63
CA ARG A 192 14.24 5.91 -35.12
C ARG A 192 15.28 6.36 -34.05
N LYS A 193 15.21 5.93 -32.80
CA LYS A 193 16.30 6.18 -31.86
C LYS A 193 17.22 4.98 -31.79
N THR A 194 18.51 5.21 -31.95
CA THR A 194 19.55 4.18 -31.85
C THR A 194 19.74 3.70 -30.42
N ASN A 195 19.60 4.61 -29.44
CA ASN A 195 19.72 4.30 -28.01
C ASN A 195 18.45 4.70 -27.28
N ILE A 196 17.93 3.78 -26.46
CA ILE A 196 16.70 3.96 -25.70
C ILE A 196 17.04 3.86 -24.22
N SER A 197 16.62 4.84 -23.44
CA SER A 197 16.63 4.79 -21.99
C SER A 197 15.20 4.61 -21.49
N ILE A 198 14.97 3.60 -20.64
CA ILE A 198 13.67 3.27 -20.08
C ILE A 198 13.77 3.33 -18.55
N THR A 199 13.02 4.23 -17.94
CA THR A 199 12.90 4.29 -16.49
C THR A 199 11.69 3.52 -16.01
N VAL A 200 11.91 2.54 -15.11
CA VAL A 200 10.84 1.73 -14.51
C VAL A 200 10.63 2.19 -13.08
N THR A 201 9.45 2.70 -12.80
CA THR A 201 9.07 3.16 -11.46
C THR A 201 7.71 2.57 -11.03
N SER A 202 7.38 2.68 -9.74
CA SER A 202 6.08 2.30 -9.20
C SER A 202 5.72 3.11 -7.97
N SER A 203 4.45 3.12 -7.59
CA SER A 203 3.95 3.86 -6.44
C SER A 203 4.31 3.21 -5.11
N GLN A 204 4.46 1.88 -5.09
CA GLN A 204 4.74 1.13 -3.87
C GLN A 204 5.94 0.18 -4.03
N SER A 205 6.56 -0.13 -2.88
CA SER A 205 7.57 -1.19 -2.85
C SER A 205 6.88 -2.55 -3.02
N GLY A 206 7.48 -3.42 -3.86
CA GLY A 206 6.89 -4.74 -4.11
C GLY A 206 6.00 -4.85 -5.35
N ASP A 207 5.71 -3.76 -6.06
CA ASP A 207 4.90 -3.76 -7.29
C ASP A 207 5.55 -4.51 -8.47
N GLY A 208 6.79 -4.97 -8.32
CA GLY A 208 7.48 -5.76 -9.32
C GLY A 208 8.40 -5.00 -10.26
N LYS A 209 8.83 -3.76 -9.91
CA LYS A 209 9.78 -2.97 -10.70
C LYS A 209 10.98 -3.78 -11.19
N THR A 210 11.73 -4.36 -10.25
CA THR A 210 12.92 -5.15 -10.55
C THR A 210 12.60 -6.37 -11.42
N PHE A 211 11.48 -7.05 -11.14
CA PHE A 211 11.07 -8.22 -11.91
C PHE A 211 10.72 -7.87 -13.37
N ILE A 212 10.04 -6.75 -13.57
CA ILE A 212 9.69 -6.27 -14.92
C ILE A 212 10.93 -5.79 -15.66
N SER A 213 11.78 -4.98 -15.03
CA SER A 213 12.99 -4.41 -15.67
C SER A 213 13.98 -5.50 -16.07
N THR A 214 14.26 -6.48 -15.20
CA THR A 214 15.19 -7.58 -15.51
C THR A 214 14.66 -8.50 -16.62
N ASN A 215 13.37 -8.81 -16.62
CA ASN A 215 12.77 -9.59 -17.69
C ASN A 215 12.70 -8.83 -19.02
N LEU A 216 12.47 -7.52 -18.99
CA LEU A 216 12.46 -6.68 -20.18
C LEU A 216 13.88 -6.57 -20.76
N ALA A 217 14.90 -6.36 -19.94
CA ALA A 217 16.29 -6.35 -20.36
C ALA A 217 16.72 -7.70 -20.98
N ALA A 218 16.33 -8.80 -20.35
CA ALA A 218 16.56 -10.13 -20.90
C ALA A 218 15.93 -10.30 -22.30
N LEU A 219 14.73 -9.76 -22.52
CA LEU A 219 14.08 -9.84 -23.84
C LEU A 219 14.76 -8.94 -24.89
N TYR A 220 15.25 -7.76 -24.53
CA TYR A 220 16.02 -6.90 -25.42
C TYR A 220 17.36 -7.57 -25.80
N SER A 221 18.07 -8.10 -24.81
CA SER A 221 19.30 -8.85 -25.05
C SER A 221 19.11 -10.06 -25.97
N MET A 222 18.04 -10.85 -25.77
CA MET A 222 17.71 -12.00 -26.62
C MET A 222 17.44 -11.63 -28.09
N THR A 223 17.19 -10.36 -28.39
CA THR A 223 17.01 -9.85 -29.75
C THR A 223 18.24 -9.16 -30.31
N GLY A 224 19.39 -9.33 -29.65
CA GLY A 224 20.68 -8.80 -30.11
C GLY A 224 20.92 -7.32 -29.77
N HIS A 225 20.10 -6.70 -28.89
CA HIS A 225 20.30 -5.34 -28.45
C HIS A 225 21.21 -5.33 -27.23
N PRO A 226 22.39 -4.69 -27.25
CA PRO A 226 23.20 -4.45 -26.07
C PRO A 226 22.37 -3.73 -25.01
N THR A 227 22.28 -4.31 -23.84
CA THR A 227 21.36 -3.85 -22.79
C THR A 227 22.06 -3.77 -21.46
N VAL A 228 21.83 -2.69 -20.72
CA VAL A 228 22.33 -2.53 -19.35
C VAL A 228 21.19 -2.14 -18.43
N ILE A 229 21.15 -2.74 -17.26
CA ILE A 229 20.26 -2.33 -16.15
C ILE A 229 21.06 -1.50 -15.17
N ILE A 230 20.52 -0.34 -14.80
CA ILE A 230 21.09 0.52 -13.78
C ILE A 230 20.14 0.51 -12.58
N ASP A 231 20.61 0.05 -11.42
CA ASP A 231 19.84 0.10 -10.17
C ASP A 231 19.98 1.48 -9.54
N MET A 232 18.92 2.27 -9.64
CA MET A 232 18.84 3.61 -9.06
C MET A 232 18.11 3.63 -7.70
N ASP A 233 17.73 2.47 -7.16
CA ASP A 233 17.14 2.37 -5.82
C ASP A 233 18.22 2.33 -4.73
N ILE A 234 18.80 3.48 -4.46
CA ILE A 234 19.90 3.66 -3.48
C ILE A 234 19.42 3.31 -2.06
N ARG A 235 18.12 3.44 -1.76
CA ARG A 235 17.57 3.19 -0.43
C ARG A 235 17.44 1.71 -0.10
N LYS A 236 17.11 0.89 -1.08
CA LYS A 236 16.93 -0.55 -0.93
C LYS A 236 17.41 -1.25 -2.19
N PRO A 237 18.73 -1.18 -2.46
CA PRO A 237 19.29 -1.84 -3.63
C PRO A 237 19.05 -3.34 -3.54
N ASN A 238 18.55 -3.93 -4.61
CA ASN A 238 18.26 -5.37 -4.60
C ASN A 238 18.34 -6.03 -5.98
N VAL A 239 18.75 -5.31 -7.00
CA VAL A 239 18.84 -5.86 -8.37
C VAL A 239 19.96 -6.89 -8.43
N HIS A 240 21.15 -6.58 -7.92
CA HIS A 240 22.30 -7.46 -7.90
C HIS A 240 22.02 -8.73 -7.08
N ASP A 241 21.46 -8.61 -5.87
CA ASP A 241 21.09 -9.75 -5.03
C ASP A 241 20.12 -10.70 -5.73
N LYS A 242 19.06 -10.16 -6.34
CA LYS A 242 18.08 -10.95 -7.06
C LYS A 242 18.63 -11.65 -8.30
N LEU A 243 19.66 -11.08 -8.89
CA LEU A 243 20.35 -11.67 -10.03
C LEU A 243 21.48 -12.64 -9.60
N GLY A 244 21.78 -12.72 -8.30
CA GLY A 244 22.86 -13.53 -7.77
C GLY A 244 24.24 -13.00 -8.12
N LEU A 245 24.37 -11.67 -8.23
CA LEU A 245 25.62 -10.99 -8.53
C LEU A 245 26.21 -10.42 -7.24
N GLU A 246 27.51 -10.58 -7.06
CA GLU A 246 28.24 -9.91 -5.98
C GLU A 246 28.59 -8.49 -6.42
N ALA A 247 28.25 -7.49 -5.65
CA ALA A 247 28.51 -6.09 -5.94
C ALA A 247 28.85 -5.33 -4.66
N SER A 248 30.05 -4.76 -4.61
CA SER A 248 30.49 -3.89 -3.51
C SER A 248 30.46 -2.40 -3.88
N ILE A 249 30.58 -2.08 -5.16
CA ILE A 249 30.58 -0.73 -5.72
C ILE A 249 29.50 -0.59 -6.78
N GLY A 250 29.08 0.63 -7.04
CA GLY A 250 28.00 0.89 -8.01
C GLY A 250 27.84 2.35 -8.34
N VAL A 251 26.61 2.73 -8.74
CA VAL A 251 26.27 4.09 -9.16
C VAL A 251 26.68 5.15 -8.13
N THR A 252 26.45 4.89 -6.84
CA THR A 252 26.81 5.83 -5.77
C THR A 252 28.29 6.10 -5.73
N ASN A 253 29.12 5.06 -5.82
CA ASN A 253 30.58 5.17 -5.81
C ASN A 253 31.10 5.91 -7.04
N TYR A 254 30.51 5.66 -8.21
CA TYR A 254 30.84 6.40 -9.43
C TYR A 254 30.46 7.88 -9.33
N LEU A 255 29.30 8.22 -8.78
CA LEU A 255 28.84 9.61 -8.66
C LEU A 255 29.66 10.44 -7.69
N ILE A 256 30.25 9.82 -6.66
CA ILE A 256 31.17 10.51 -5.73
C ILE A 256 32.62 10.53 -6.24
N GLY A 257 32.93 9.85 -7.34
CA GLY A 257 34.25 9.83 -7.96
C GLY A 257 35.21 8.77 -7.42
N ASP A 258 34.74 7.80 -6.66
CA ASP A 258 35.56 6.74 -6.05
C ASP A 258 36.00 5.66 -7.05
N CYS A 259 35.28 5.54 -8.17
CA CYS A 259 35.56 4.52 -9.19
C CYS A 259 35.18 5.00 -10.59
N THR A 260 35.64 4.29 -11.59
CA THR A 260 35.32 4.53 -13.00
C THR A 260 34.04 3.82 -13.40
N LEU A 261 33.46 4.23 -14.55
CA LEU A 261 32.26 3.58 -15.06
C LEU A 261 32.47 2.09 -15.37
N ASP A 262 33.64 1.75 -15.93
CA ASP A 262 33.98 0.37 -16.31
C ASP A 262 34.08 -0.56 -15.09
N GLU A 263 34.48 -0.03 -13.94
CA GLU A 263 34.62 -0.82 -12.69
C GLU A 263 33.28 -1.20 -12.08
N ILE A 264 32.21 -0.46 -12.37
CA ILE A 264 30.88 -0.72 -11.82
C ILE A 264 29.97 -1.52 -12.75
N ILE A 265 30.38 -1.77 -14.00
CA ILE A 265 29.62 -2.57 -14.95
C ILE A 265 29.89 -4.05 -14.69
N LEU A 266 28.86 -4.76 -14.26
CA LEU A 266 28.91 -6.20 -14.09
C LEU A 266 28.49 -6.91 -15.36
N HIS A 267 29.44 -7.48 -16.07
CA HIS A 267 29.20 -8.28 -17.27
C HIS A 267 28.81 -9.71 -16.87
N ASN A 268 27.68 -10.20 -17.37
CA ASN A 268 27.24 -11.57 -17.10
C ASN A 268 26.65 -12.22 -18.36
N GLU A 269 27.39 -13.14 -18.94
CA GLU A 269 27.00 -13.86 -20.16
C GLU A 269 25.72 -14.71 -19.97
N GLU A 270 25.51 -15.23 -18.75
CA GLU A 270 24.34 -16.05 -18.43
C GLU A 270 23.05 -15.23 -18.45
N LEU A 271 23.11 -13.98 -18.00
CA LEU A 271 21.99 -13.03 -18.06
C LEU A 271 21.82 -12.49 -19.49
N GLY A 272 22.92 -12.30 -20.23
CA GLY A 272 22.97 -11.74 -21.58
C GLY A 272 22.79 -10.24 -21.61
N PHE A 273 22.82 -9.56 -20.48
CA PHE A 273 22.80 -8.11 -20.33
C PHE A 273 23.68 -7.70 -19.14
N ASP A 274 24.15 -6.48 -19.19
CA ASP A 274 24.99 -5.92 -18.14
C ASP A 274 24.19 -5.30 -17.01
N VAL A 275 24.80 -5.22 -15.84
CA VAL A 275 24.17 -4.68 -14.65
C VAL A 275 25.08 -3.65 -13.99
N ILE A 276 24.56 -2.47 -13.68
CA ILE A 276 25.21 -1.49 -12.84
C ILE A 276 24.43 -1.44 -11.52
N PRO A 277 24.99 -1.96 -10.43
CA PRO A 277 24.35 -1.94 -9.12
C PRO A 277 24.28 -0.52 -8.54
N ALA A 278 23.45 -0.31 -7.54
CA ALA A 278 23.33 0.98 -6.87
C ALA A 278 24.61 1.35 -6.08
N GLY A 279 25.34 0.35 -5.59
CA GLY A 279 26.49 0.55 -4.72
C GLY A 279 26.08 0.64 -3.24
N THR A 280 27.07 0.67 -2.38
CA THR A 280 26.92 0.90 -0.93
C THR A 280 27.29 2.34 -0.61
N ILE A 281 26.49 3.01 0.21
CA ILE A 281 26.84 4.33 0.78
C ILE A 281 27.65 4.12 2.05
#